data_75ec508767e889e3b58cbc642760f36d
#
_entry.id   75ec508767e889e3b58cbc642760f36d
#
_cell.length_a   1.000
_cell.length_b   1.000
_cell.length_c   1.000
_cell.angle_alpha   90.00
_cell.angle_beta   90.00
_cell.angle_gamma   90.00
#
_symmetry.space_group_name_H-M   'P 1'
#
loop_
_entity.id
_entity.type
_entity.pdbx_description
1 polymer ?
#
loop_
_entity_poly.entity_id
_entity_poly.type
_entity_poly.pdbx_seq_one_letter_code
_entity_poly.pdbx_strand_id
1 'polypeptide(L)'
;MPEKQEVQEWYGRNARVMHSDSDCLIERYECQGKGLIVTYKVFEGMEMVFMEFNSEDAFIPVTPYSEILEITCCRRGRVVCEFANNICAHLSEDHFWIGSGEHLPASYYFPFGYFDAVTLVIDEKKMSLSTKKIMADFSIDIKAIEEKLSLNTAWYISNIPSKLQRLFDEVYEAKGKESTCYFAIKTLELLFYLQNIERNDAEKEQYYPKDQIEAVKEIWNYMITHLDEE
;
A
#
# COMPACT_ATOMS: atom_id res chain seq x y z
N MET A 1 -32.34 6.06 10.26
CA MET A 1 -31.68 5.00 9.50
C MET A 1 -30.28 5.51 9.25
N PRO A 2 -29.21 4.84 9.69
CA PRO A 2 -27.87 5.26 9.32
C PRO A 2 -27.75 5.09 7.80
N GLU A 3 -27.30 6.16 7.14
CA GLU A 3 -26.89 6.09 5.72
C GLU A 3 -25.93 4.92 5.56
N LYS A 4 -26.17 4.07 4.56
CA LYS A 4 -25.20 3.09 4.12
C LYS A 4 -23.99 3.89 3.65
N GLN A 5 -22.97 4.01 4.52
CA GLN A 5 -21.66 4.45 4.09
C GLN A 5 -21.23 3.53 2.96
N GLU A 6 -20.91 4.13 1.82
CA GLU A 6 -20.21 3.43 0.74
C GLU A 6 -18.95 2.82 1.36
N VAL A 7 -18.98 1.52 1.57
CA VAL A 7 -17.80 0.75 1.94
C VAL A 7 -16.82 1.00 0.80
N GLN A 8 -15.64 1.49 1.12
CA GLN A 8 -14.59 1.61 0.11
C GLN A 8 -14.35 0.22 -0.46
N GLU A 9 -14.72 0.00 -1.71
CA GLU A 9 -14.66 -1.32 -2.37
C GLU A 9 -13.22 -1.74 -2.73
N TRP A 10 -12.21 -1.12 -2.11
CA TRP A 10 -10.80 -1.38 -2.35
C TRP A 10 -10.38 -2.83 -2.07
N TYR A 11 -10.99 -3.41 -1.03
CA TYR A 11 -10.58 -4.69 -0.47
C TYR A 11 -11.50 -5.84 -0.86
N GLY A 12 -12.36 -5.62 -1.84
CA GLY A 12 -13.26 -6.64 -2.34
C GLY A 12 -14.54 -6.79 -1.51
N ARG A 13 -15.51 -7.50 -2.06
CA ARG A 13 -16.88 -7.65 -1.53
C ARG A 13 -16.99 -8.39 -0.19
N ASN A 14 -15.87 -8.86 0.37
CA ASN A 14 -15.83 -9.71 1.55
C ASN A 14 -15.38 -8.99 2.83
N ALA A 15 -15.16 -7.70 2.79
CA ALA A 15 -14.83 -6.92 3.98
C ALA A 15 -16.08 -6.60 4.79
N ARG A 16 -16.04 -6.88 6.09
CA ARG A 16 -17.11 -6.56 7.04
C ARG A 16 -16.68 -5.42 7.93
N VAL A 17 -17.46 -4.33 7.94
CA VAL A 17 -17.25 -3.20 8.86
C VAL A 17 -17.47 -3.66 10.30
N MET A 18 -16.45 -3.51 11.14
CA MET A 18 -16.45 -3.82 12.56
C MET A 18 -16.69 -2.58 13.41
N HIS A 19 -16.15 -1.44 13.00
CA HIS A 19 -16.29 -0.15 13.62
C HIS A 19 -16.19 0.97 12.58
N SER A 20 -16.95 2.03 12.73
CA SER A 20 -16.87 3.23 11.89
C SER A 20 -17.30 4.45 12.69
N ASP A 21 -16.44 5.46 12.74
CA ASP A 21 -16.73 6.79 13.26
C ASP A 21 -16.18 7.89 12.33
N SER A 22 -16.09 9.14 12.80
CA SER A 22 -15.57 10.25 12.00
C SER A 22 -14.10 10.08 11.62
N ASP A 23 -13.33 9.38 12.44
CA ASP A 23 -11.87 9.38 12.41
C ASP A 23 -11.29 8.04 12.00
N CYS A 24 -12.02 6.95 12.26
CA CYS A 24 -11.50 5.59 12.08
C CYS A 24 -12.55 4.64 11.48
N LEU A 25 -12.09 3.79 10.57
CA LEU A 25 -12.84 2.67 10.00
C LEU A 25 -12.05 1.38 10.25
N ILE A 26 -12.69 0.38 10.84
CA ILE A 26 -12.11 -0.96 11.06
C ILE A 26 -12.91 -1.97 10.28
N GLU A 27 -12.26 -2.68 9.39
CA GLU A 27 -12.84 -3.72 8.54
C GLU A 27 -12.13 -5.04 8.77
N ARG A 28 -12.91 -6.11 8.82
CA ARG A 28 -12.40 -7.47 8.82
C ARG A 28 -12.61 -8.09 7.46
N TYR A 29 -11.54 -8.58 6.90
CA TYR A 29 -11.54 -9.34 5.66
C TYR A 29 -11.67 -10.83 6.00
N GLU A 30 -12.68 -11.52 5.43
CA GLU A 30 -13.01 -12.91 5.71
C GLU A 30 -13.18 -13.69 4.39
N CYS A 31 -12.14 -13.77 3.54
CA CYS A 31 -12.14 -14.56 2.34
C CYS A 31 -10.95 -15.52 2.37
N GLN A 32 -11.19 -16.83 2.39
CA GLN A 32 -10.18 -17.91 2.44
C GLN A 32 -8.95 -17.64 3.35
N GLY A 33 -9.09 -16.74 4.31
CA GLY A 33 -8.08 -16.26 5.23
C GLY A 33 -8.67 -15.24 6.18
N LYS A 34 -7.81 -14.55 6.92
CA LYS A 34 -8.21 -13.51 7.87
C LYS A 34 -7.41 -12.24 7.58
N GLY A 35 -8.08 -11.12 7.51
CA GLY A 35 -7.44 -9.83 7.40
C GLY A 35 -8.09 -8.79 8.31
N LEU A 36 -7.31 -7.84 8.76
CA LEU A 36 -7.76 -6.67 9.47
C LEU A 36 -7.25 -5.43 8.76
N ILE A 37 -8.15 -4.52 8.48
CA ILE A 37 -7.84 -3.23 7.88
C ILE A 37 -8.30 -2.16 8.84
N VAL A 38 -7.41 -1.26 9.20
CA VAL A 38 -7.71 -0.11 10.07
C VAL A 38 -7.34 1.16 9.32
N THR A 39 -8.34 1.96 9.02
CA THR A 39 -8.22 3.20 8.26
C THR A 39 -8.44 4.40 9.16
N TYR A 40 -7.47 5.31 9.20
CA TYR A 40 -7.59 6.61 9.86
C TYR A 40 -7.72 7.71 8.79
N LYS A 41 -8.77 8.52 8.90
CA LYS A 41 -8.99 9.67 8.02
C LYS A 41 -8.12 10.83 8.49
N VAL A 42 -6.97 11.02 7.87
CA VAL A 42 -5.98 12.03 8.32
C VAL A 42 -6.27 13.42 7.81
N PHE A 43 -6.74 13.51 6.57
CA PHE A 43 -7.29 14.73 5.94
C PHE A 43 -8.42 14.32 5.00
N GLU A 44 -9.28 15.26 4.62
CA GLU A 44 -10.27 14.98 3.57
C GLU A 44 -9.54 14.64 2.26
N GLY A 45 -9.79 13.43 1.73
CA GLY A 45 -9.07 12.86 0.59
C GLY A 45 -7.75 12.17 0.94
N MET A 46 -7.39 12.02 2.23
CA MET A 46 -6.18 11.28 2.63
C MET A 46 -6.47 10.36 3.80
N GLU A 47 -6.01 9.12 3.68
CA GLU A 47 -6.23 8.07 4.66
C GLU A 47 -4.93 7.30 4.96
N MET A 48 -4.68 7.04 6.26
CA MET A 48 -3.62 6.14 6.70
C MET A 48 -4.22 4.77 6.96
N VAL A 49 -3.82 3.77 6.18
CA VAL A 49 -4.40 2.43 6.17
C VAL A 49 -3.39 1.42 6.69
N PHE A 50 -3.76 0.68 7.71
CA PHE A 50 -3.00 -0.45 8.24
C PHE A 50 -3.64 -1.74 7.78
N MET A 51 -2.87 -2.59 7.16
CA MET A 51 -3.29 -3.89 6.65
C MET A 51 -2.56 -5.00 7.39
N GLU A 52 -3.30 -6.00 7.85
CA GLU A 52 -2.79 -7.22 8.46
C GLU A 52 -3.53 -8.41 7.85
N PHE A 53 -2.89 -9.12 6.95
CA PHE A 53 -3.46 -10.29 6.28
C PHE A 53 -2.77 -11.58 6.73
N ASN A 54 -3.57 -12.61 6.96
CA ASN A 54 -3.13 -14.00 7.17
C ASN A 54 -3.90 -14.87 6.15
N SER A 55 -3.40 -14.89 4.92
CA SER A 55 -3.98 -15.59 3.79
C SER A 55 -2.95 -15.74 2.68
N GLU A 56 -2.96 -16.86 1.99
CA GLU A 56 -2.16 -17.06 0.77
C GLU A 56 -2.90 -16.61 -0.50
N ASP A 57 -4.20 -16.33 -0.36
CA ASP A 57 -5.07 -16.07 -1.49
C ASP A 57 -4.71 -14.82 -2.26
N ALA A 58 -4.95 -14.90 -3.56
CA ALA A 58 -4.88 -13.77 -4.45
C ALA A 58 -6.00 -12.77 -4.12
N PHE A 59 -5.62 -11.52 -3.97
CA PHE A 59 -6.52 -10.40 -3.82
C PHE A 59 -6.64 -9.67 -5.16
N ILE A 60 -7.87 -9.44 -5.61
CA ILE A 60 -8.15 -8.72 -6.85
C ILE A 60 -8.71 -7.34 -6.49
N PRO A 61 -8.06 -6.25 -6.86
CA PRO A 61 -8.59 -4.91 -6.63
C PRO A 61 -9.88 -4.73 -7.43
N VAL A 62 -10.93 -4.20 -6.80
CA VAL A 62 -12.29 -4.20 -7.39
C VAL A 62 -12.51 -3.08 -8.40
N THR A 63 -11.78 -1.97 -8.30
CA THR A 63 -11.99 -0.83 -9.21
C THR A 63 -10.70 -0.03 -9.38
N PRO A 64 -10.26 0.24 -10.62
CA PRO A 64 -9.19 1.19 -10.87
C PRO A 64 -9.70 2.62 -10.64
N TYR A 65 -9.15 3.30 -9.65
CA TYR A 65 -9.37 4.74 -9.45
C TYR A 65 -8.19 5.51 -10.05
N SER A 66 -8.40 6.20 -11.14
CA SER A 66 -7.33 6.84 -11.93
C SER A 66 -6.60 7.98 -11.23
N GLU A 67 -7.08 8.47 -10.10
CA GLU A 67 -6.50 9.64 -9.41
C GLU A 67 -6.12 9.34 -7.96
N ILE A 68 -5.74 8.10 -7.70
CA ILE A 68 -5.29 7.66 -6.39
C ILE A 68 -3.80 7.42 -6.41
N LEU A 69 -3.14 7.92 -5.39
CA LEU A 69 -1.76 7.65 -5.06
C LEU A 69 -1.69 6.83 -3.79
N GLU A 70 -0.97 5.72 -3.83
CA GLU A 70 -0.70 4.85 -2.69
C GLU A 70 0.79 4.86 -2.36
N ILE A 71 1.13 5.16 -1.11
CA ILE A 71 2.49 5.11 -0.60
C ILE A 71 2.52 4.03 0.47
N THR A 72 3.12 2.89 0.15
CA THR A 72 3.06 1.70 1.00
C THR A 72 4.44 1.29 1.49
N CYS A 73 4.53 0.95 2.77
CA CYS A 73 5.67 0.31 3.39
C CYS A 73 5.26 -1.07 3.91
N CYS A 74 5.94 -2.11 3.47
CA CYS A 74 5.78 -3.44 4.02
C CYS A 74 6.50 -3.54 5.36
N ARG A 75 5.78 -3.97 6.39
CA ARG A 75 6.35 -4.21 7.72
C ARG A 75 6.77 -5.66 7.92
N ARG A 76 5.95 -6.58 7.40
CA ARG A 76 6.17 -8.01 7.57
C ARG A 76 5.58 -8.79 6.41
N GLY A 77 6.30 -9.79 5.96
CA GLY A 77 5.87 -10.68 4.91
C GLY A 77 6.32 -10.23 3.52
N ARG A 78 5.59 -10.68 2.53
CA ARG A 78 5.86 -10.38 1.12
C ARG A 78 4.56 -10.32 0.35
N VAL A 79 4.48 -9.40 -0.60
CA VAL A 79 3.41 -9.37 -1.59
C VAL A 79 4.01 -9.50 -2.98
N VAL A 80 3.33 -10.24 -3.84
CA VAL A 80 3.60 -10.30 -5.27
C VAL A 80 2.44 -9.63 -5.99
N CYS A 81 2.78 -8.60 -6.76
CA CYS A 81 1.84 -7.83 -7.55
C CYS A 81 1.95 -8.29 -9.02
N GLU A 82 0.88 -8.82 -9.59
CA GLU A 82 0.83 -9.23 -11.00
C GLU A 82 0.17 -8.13 -11.83
N PHE A 83 0.86 -7.63 -12.84
CA PHE A 83 0.35 -6.61 -13.76
C PHE A 83 -0.17 -7.23 -15.06
N ALA A 84 -1.08 -6.53 -15.74
CA ALA A 84 -1.73 -7.01 -16.96
C ALA A 84 -0.77 -7.29 -18.15
N ASN A 85 0.44 -6.73 -18.13
CA ASN A 85 1.46 -6.89 -19.17
C ASN A 85 2.42 -8.08 -18.92
N ASN A 86 2.02 -9.04 -18.11
CA ASN A 86 2.81 -10.24 -17.78
C ASN A 86 4.10 -9.94 -16.98
N ILE A 87 4.05 -8.88 -16.18
CA ILE A 87 5.13 -8.44 -15.30
C ILE A 87 4.67 -8.59 -13.86
N CYS A 88 5.58 -8.99 -12.97
CA CYS A 88 5.35 -9.08 -11.54
C CYS A 88 6.34 -8.19 -10.79
N ALA A 89 5.88 -7.57 -9.70
CA ALA A 89 6.74 -6.96 -8.69
C ALA A 89 6.72 -7.78 -7.41
N HIS A 90 7.89 -7.96 -6.81
CA HIS A 90 8.07 -8.61 -5.51
C HIS A 90 8.44 -7.57 -4.47
N LEU A 91 7.59 -7.42 -3.47
CA LEU A 91 7.72 -6.39 -2.45
C LEU A 91 7.79 -7.04 -1.06
N SER A 92 8.78 -6.66 -0.27
CA SER A 92 9.09 -7.24 1.05
C SER A 92 9.36 -6.15 2.09
N GLU A 93 9.73 -6.57 3.30
CA GLU A 93 10.02 -5.68 4.44
C GLU A 93 11.11 -4.63 4.16
N ASP A 94 12.00 -4.90 3.21
CA ASP A 94 13.06 -3.97 2.83
C ASP A 94 12.61 -2.90 1.82
N HIS A 95 11.33 -2.95 1.38
CA HIS A 95 10.84 -2.10 0.32
C HIS A 95 9.73 -1.16 0.80
N PHE A 96 9.73 0.03 0.20
CA PHE A 96 8.54 0.85 0.07
C PHE A 96 8.23 1.08 -1.39
N TRP A 97 6.99 1.36 -1.70
CA TRP A 97 6.57 1.64 -3.06
C TRP A 97 5.50 2.72 -3.11
N ILE A 98 5.46 3.38 -4.25
CA ILE A 98 4.46 4.39 -4.56
C ILE A 98 3.77 3.95 -5.84
N GLY A 99 2.48 3.69 -5.74
CA GLY A 99 1.63 3.24 -6.84
C GLY A 99 0.61 4.31 -7.22
N SER A 100 0.37 4.45 -8.52
CA SER A 100 -0.75 5.23 -9.05
C SER A 100 -1.92 4.30 -9.38
N GLY A 101 -3.15 4.78 -9.16
CA GLY A 101 -4.36 4.06 -9.56
C GLY A 101 -4.49 3.79 -11.06
N GLU A 102 -3.70 4.47 -11.90
CA GLU A 102 -3.63 4.21 -13.34
C GLU A 102 -2.91 2.89 -13.67
N HIS A 103 -2.05 2.40 -12.79
CA HIS A 103 -1.20 1.23 -12.99
C HIS A 103 -1.40 0.17 -11.90
N LEU A 104 -2.66 -0.14 -11.56
CA LEU A 104 -2.96 -1.15 -10.56
C LEU A 104 -2.60 -2.56 -11.07
N PRO A 105 -2.07 -3.42 -10.20
CA PRO A 105 -1.93 -4.85 -10.48
C PRO A 105 -3.29 -5.50 -10.76
N ALA A 106 -3.28 -6.51 -11.61
CA ALA A 106 -4.45 -7.35 -11.86
C ALA A 106 -4.77 -8.25 -10.65
N SER A 107 -3.74 -8.62 -9.88
CA SER A 107 -3.88 -9.41 -8.66
C SER A 107 -2.72 -9.20 -7.70
N TYR A 108 -2.97 -9.49 -6.42
CA TYR A 108 -1.97 -9.56 -5.36
C TYR A 108 -2.05 -10.93 -4.69
N TYR A 109 -0.91 -11.52 -4.32
CA TYR A 109 -0.89 -12.69 -3.45
C TYR A 109 0.25 -12.62 -2.43
N PHE A 110 0.12 -13.36 -1.34
CA PHE A 110 1.03 -13.34 -0.20
C PHE A 110 1.74 -14.70 -0.08
N PRO A 111 2.93 -14.87 -0.67
CA PRO A 111 3.59 -16.17 -0.78
C PRO A 111 3.96 -16.81 0.57
N PHE A 112 3.99 -16.04 1.65
CA PHE A 112 4.26 -16.54 3.00
C PHE A 112 2.98 -16.76 3.83
N GLY A 113 1.81 -16.56 3.26
CA GLY A 113 0.54 -16.67 3.99
C GLY A 113 0.27 -15.53 4.96
N TYR A 114 1.08 -14.48 4.97
CA TYR A 114 0.87 -13.28 5.77
C TYR A 114 1.47 -12.04 5.12
N PHE A 115 0.87 -10.89 5.40
CA PHE A 115 1.34 -9.58 4.93
C PHE A 115 0.84 -8.48 5.86
N ASP A 116 1.75 -7.71 6.44
CA ASP A 116 1.45 -6.53 7.24
C ASP A 116 2.06 -5.29 6.58
N ALA A 117 1.26 -4.24 6.39
CA ALA A 117 1.70 -3.02 5.74
C ALA A 117 1.00 -1.78 6.28
N VAL A 118 1.61 -0.64 6.05
CA VAL A 118 1.01 0.68 6.22
C VAL A 118 1.00 1.38 4.87
N THR A 119 -0.15 1.92 4.50
CA THR A 119 -0.34 2.67 3.26
C THR A 119 -0.92 4.05 3.55
N LEU A 120 -0.30 5.10 3.03
CA LEU A 120 -0.96 6.38 2.86
C LEU A 120 -1.67 6.37 1.51
N VAL A 121 -2.99 6.51 1.55
CA VAL A 121 -3.85 6.64 0.37
C VAL A 121 -4.22 8.09 0.18
N ILE A 122 -4.02 8.62 -1.03
CA ILE A 122 -4.37 9.99 -1.42
C ILE A 122 -5.34 9.93 -2.59
N ASP A 123 -6.54 10.45 -2.41
CA ASP A 123 -7.55 10.64 -3.45
C ASP A 123 -7.66 12.14 -3.74
N GLU A 124 -6.99 12.60 -4.78
CA GLU A 124 -6.95 14.03 -5.11
C GLU A 124 -8.33 14.62 -5.43
N LYS A 125 -9.27 13.81 -5.94
CA LYS A 125 -10.64 14.25 -6.22
C LYS A 125 -11.43 14.55 -4.95
N LYS A 126 -11.15 13.81 -3.89
CA LYS A 126 -11.79 13.99 -2.57
C LYS A 126 -11.11 15.04 -1.70
N MET A 127 -9.94 15.56 -2.12
CA MET A 127 -9.24 16.59 -1.35
C MET A 127 -10.03 17.89 -1.31
N SER A 128 -10.39 18.34 -0.10
CA SER A 128 -11.04 19.63 0.14
C SER A 128 -10.11 20.82 -0.14
N LEU A 129 -10.68 22.01 -0.25
CA LEU A 129 -9.90 23.24 -0.34
C LEU A 129 -9.02 23.46 0.89
N SER A 130 -9.48 23.05 2.07
CA SER A 130 -8.68 23.13 3.31
C SER A 130 -7.47 22.19 3.27
N THR A 131 -7.64 20.94 2.82
CA THR A 131 -6.54 20.00 2.64
C THR A 131 -5.53 20.54 1.63
N LYS A 132 -5.98 21.01 0.47
CA LYS A 132 -5.11 21.62 -0.55
C LYS A 132 -4.34 22.84 -0.04
N LYS A 133 -4.99 23.67 0.81
CA LYS A 133 -4.34 24.80 1.45
C LYS A 133 -3.24 24.36 2.41
N ILE A 134 -3.49 23.34 3.25
CA ILE A 134 -2.48 22.78 4.15
C ILE A 134 -1.27 22.29 3.35
N MET A 135 -1.48 21.54 2.26
CA MET A 135 -0.38 21.09 1.41
C MET A 135 0.43 22.29 0.87
N ALA A 136 -0.24 23.32 0.37
CA ALA A 136 0.41 24.53 -0.12
C ALA A 136 1.18 25.30 0.97
N ASP A 137 0.64 25.42 2.19
CA ASP A 137 1.28 26.09 3.32
C ASP A 137 2.58 25.37 3.73
N PHE A 138 2.67 24.05 3.52
CA PHE A 138 3.89 23.26 3.72
C PHE A 138 4.71 23.08 2.44
N SER A 139 4.36 23.76 1.34
CA SER A 139 5.00 23.64 0.03
C SER A 139 5.06 22.19 -0.49
N ILE A 140 4.05 21.39 -0.19
CA ILE A 140 3.90 20.01 -0.67
C ILE A 140 3.10 20.03 -1.97
N ASP A 141 3.70 19.50 -3.04
CA ASP A 141 3.08 19.34 -4.35
C ASP A 141 3.06 17.85 -4.75
N ILE A 142 1.88 17.25 -4.69
CA ILE A 142 1.67 15.82 -4.98
C ILE A 142 1.98 15.54 -6.45
N LYS A 143 1.56 16.42 -7.37
CA LYS A 143 1.82 16.25 -8.80
C LYS A 143 3.31 16.32 -9.12
N ALA A 144 4.04 17.23 -8.47
CA ALA A 144 5.48 17.28 -8.63
C ALA A 144 6.17 15.99 -8.12
N ILE A 145 5.64 15.35 -7.06
CA ILE A 145 6.11 14.04 -6.60
C ILE A 145 5.83 12.98 -7.66
N GLU A 146 4.62 12.93 -8.23
CA GLU A 146 4.24 11.97 -9.27
C GLU A 146 5.11 12.11 -10.53
N GLU A 147 5.29 13.33 -11.00
CA GLU A 147 6.13 13.62 -12.17
C GLU A 147 7.60 13.24 -11.94
N LYS A 148 8.16 13.64 -10.79
CA LYS A 148 9.54 13.36 -10.40
C LYS A 148 9.83 11.85 -10.34
N LEU A 149 8.89 11.08 -9.81
CA LEU A 149 9.01 9.62 -9.69
C LEU A 149 8.50 8.87 -10.94
N SER A 150 7.98 9.60 -11.95
CA SER A 150 7.44 9.04 -13.21
C SER A 150 6.33 8.01 -12.97
N LEU A 151 5.43 8.29 -12.02
CA LEU A 151 4.35 7.37 -11.62
C LEU A 151 3.31 7.13 -12.72
N ASN A 152 3.29 7.98 -13.74
CA ASN A 152 2.49 7.81 -14.95
C ASN A 152 2.97 6.66 -15.86
N THR A 153 4.10 6.05 -15.59
CA THR A 153 4.65 4.95 -16.41
C THR A 153 4.72 3.63 -15.69
N ALA A 154 5.01 3.64 -14.38
CA ALA A 154 5.13 2.46 -13.52
C ALA A 154 5.12 2.88 -12.05
N TRP A 155 4.94 1.94 -11.16
CA TRP A 155 5.16 2.16 -9.74
C TRP A 155 6.62 2.48 -9.45
N TYR A 156 6.85 3.38 -8.51
CA TYR A 156 8.16 3.59 -7.93
C TYR A 156 8.36 2.59 -6.80
N ILE A 157 9.36 1.73 -6.91
CA ILE A 157 9.71 0.72 -5.91
C ILE A 157 11.17 0.96 -5.52
N SER A 158 11.45 1.02 -4.23
CA SER A 158 12.80 1.28 -3.72
C SER A 158 13.04 0.53 -2.41
N ASN A 159 14.31 0.28 -2.11
CA ASN A 159 14.71 -0.06 -0.75
C ASN A 159 14.35 1.10 0.17
N ILE A 160 13.84 0.77 1.37
CA ILE A 160 13.39 1.79 2.30
C ILE A 160 14.57 2.52 2.95
N PRO A 161 14.71 3.85 2.80
CA PRO A 161 15.75 4.61 3.50
C PRO A 161 15.51 4.61 5.01
N SER A 162 16.58 4.59 5.80
CA SER A 162 16.50 4.52 7.28
C SER A 162 15.64 5.62 7.93
N LYS A 163 15.56 6.79 7.31
CA LYS A 163 14.69 7.88 7.79
C LYS A 163 13.22 7.54 7.59
N LEU A 164 12.89 6.98 6.44
CA LEU A 164 11.52 6.57 6.09
C LEU A 164 11.11 5.35 6.91
N GLN A 165 12.03 4.39 7.10
CA GLN A 165 11.79 3.23 7.97
C GLN A 165 11.38 3.66 9.38
N ARG A 166 12.12 4.58 10.00
CA ARG A 166 11.78 5.10 11.34
C ARG A 166 10.41 5.78 11.38
N LEU A 167 10.07 6.56 10.35
CA LEU A 167 8.77 7.22 10.26
C LEU A 167 7.64 6.17 10.25
N PHE A 168 7.76 5.13 9.43
CA PHE A 168 6.76 4.08 9.36
C PHE A 168 6.71 3.21 10.62
N ASP A 169 7.84 2.96 11.28
CA ASP A 169 7.88 2.26 12.57
C ASP A 169 7.10 3.05 13.64
N GLU A 170 7.33 4.37 13.74
CA GLU A 170 6.58 5.26 14.64
C GLU A 170 5.08 5.28 14.33
N VAL A 171 4.71 5.35 13.04
CA VAL A 171 3.30 5.29 12.59
C VAL A 171 2.66 3.96 12.99
N TYR A 172 3.36 2.86 12.80
CA TYR A 172 2.83 1.53 13.12
C TYR A 172 2.66 1.33 14.64
N GLU A 173 3.61 1.80 15.44
CA GLU A 173 3.55 1.73 16.90
C GLU A 173 2.42 2.59 17.49
N ALA A 174 2.04 3.66 16.79
CA ALA A 174 0.95 4.56 17.16
C ALA A 174 -0.44 3.98 16.89
N LYS A 175 -0.57 2.92 16.09
CA LYS A 175 -1.85 2.28 15.75
C LYS A 175 -2.63 1.91 17.01
N GLY A 176 -3.86 2.41 17.12
CA GLY A 176 -4.76 2.16 18.25
C GLY A 176 -4.38 2.85 19.56
N LYS A 177 -3.34 3.69 19.58
CA LYS A 177 -2.87 4.42 20.76
C LYS A 177 -2.98 5.94 20.59
N GLU A 178 -2.75 6.43 19.38
CA GLU A 178 -2.67 7.85 19.08
C GLU A 178 -3.91 8.34 18.32
N SER A 179 -4.12 9.63 18.35
CA SER A 179 -5.21 10.28 17.64
C SER A 179 -4.92 10.45 16.15
N THR A 180 -5.94 10.69 15.36
CA THR A 180 -5.85 11.01 13.93
C THR A 180 -4.93 12.21 13.66
N CYS A 181 -4.86 13.18 14.58
CA CYS A 181 -3.92 14.30 14.46
C CYS A 181 -2.47 13.88 14.43
N TYR A 182 -2.07 12.82 15.16
CA TYR A 182 -0.73 12.27 15.09
C TYR A 182 -0.42 11.74 13.68
N PHE A 183 -1.33 10.96 13.12
CA PHE A 183 -1.18 10.43 11.76
C PHE A 183 -1.19 11.54 10.71
N ALA A 184 -1.95 12.63 10.92
CA ALA A 184 -1.91 13.80 10.04
C ALA A 184 -0.53 14.47 10.02
N ILE A 185 0.11 14.64 11.18
CA ILE A 185 1.49 15.17 11.27
C ILE A 185 2.46 14.24 10.53
N LYS A 186 2.36 12.92 10.74
CA LYS A 186 3.21 11.93 10.08
C LYS A 186 2.98 11.88 8.57
N THR A 187 1.76 12.13 8.12
CA THR A 187 1.44 12.28 6.69
C THR A 187 2.19 13.46 6.07
N LEU A 188 2.18 14.62 6.71
CA LEU A 188 2.93 15.79 6.24
C LEU A 188 4.45 15.53 6.23
N GLU A 189 4.99 14.89 7.26
CA GLU A 189 6.41 14.52 7.33
C GLU A 189 6.79 13.57 6.18
N LEU A 190 5.94 12.55 5.91
CA LEU A 190 6.14 11.60 4.81
C LEU A 190 6.16 12.32 3.45
N LEU A 191 5.14 13.14 3.16
CA LEU A 191 5.03 13.84 1.89
C LEU A 191 6.18 14.84 1.70
N PHE A 192 6.56 15.56 2.74
CA PHE A 192 7.73 16.44 2.72
C PHE A 192 9.03 15.68 2.43
N TYR A 193 9.18 14.48 2.97
CA TYR A 193 10.32 13.61 2.65
C TYR A 193 10.31 13.19 1.19
N LEU A 194 9.18 12.71 0.67
CA LEU A 194 9.05 12.23 -0.71
C LEU A 194 9.28 13.35 -1.74
N GLN A 195 8.88 14.56 -1.43
CA GLN A 195 9.16 15.71 -2.29
C GLN A 195 10.66 15.96 -2.47
N ASN A 196 11.47 15.57 -1.49
CA ASN A 196 12.92 15.74 -1.52
C ASN A 196 13.70 14.46 -1.86
N ILE A 197 13.02 13.34 -2.09
CA ILE A 197 13.68 12.09 -2.49
C ILE A 197 14.25 12.24 -3.90
N GLU A 198 15.45 11.73 -4.12
CA GLU A 198 16.05 11.65 -5.44
C GLU A 198 15.75 10.28 -6.04
N ARG A 199 15.31 10.25 -7.30
CA ARG A 199 15.09 9.00 -8.02
C ARG A 199 16.45 8.37 -8.32
N ASN A 200 16.64 7.14 -7.85
CA ASN A 200 17.80 6.34 -8.21
C ASN A 200 17.43 5.41 -9.38
N ASP A 201 17.97 5.68 -10.57
CA ASP A 201 17.66 4.88 -11.77
C ASP A 201 18.16 3.42 -11.70
N ALA A 202 19.02 3.09 -10.75
CA ALA A 202 19.45 1.71 -10.50
C ALA A 202 18.34 0.81 -9.90
N GLU A 203 17.24 1.39 -9.43
CA GLU A 203 16.11 0.69 -8.79
C GLU A 203 15.06 0.17 -9.79
N LYS A 204 15.31 0.26 -11.11
CA LYS A 204 14.39 -0.25 -12.15
C LYS A 204 14.28 -1.79 -12.21
N GLU A 205 15.09 -2.52 -11.45
CA GLU A 205 15.17 -3.99 -11.50
C GLU A 205 14.16 -4.72 -10.60
N GLN A 206 13.12 -4.04 -10.11
CA GLN A 206 12.12 -4.60 -9.21
C GLN A 206 10.96 -5.33 -9.95
N TYR A 207 10.94 -5.26 -11.27
CA TYR A 207 9.95 -5.89 -12.12
C TYR A 207 10.52 -7.11 -12.82
N TYR A 208 9.82 -8.25 -12.70
CA TYR A 208 10.24 -9.53 -13.26
C TYR A 208 9.19 -10.06 -14.24
N PRO A 209 9.58 -10.70 -15.35
CA PRO A 209 8.65 -11.45 -16.18
C PRO A 209 7.92 -12.54 -15.37
N LYS A 210 6.63 -12.72 -15.60
CA LYS A 210 5.81 -13.68 -14.85
C LYS A 210 6.31 -15.11 -15.00
N ASP A 211 6.75 -15.51 -16.19
CA ASP A 211 7.32 -16.83 -16.47
C ASP A 211 8.56 -17.15 -15.63
N GLN A 212 9.43 -16.16 -15.37
CA GLN A 212 10.56 -16.33 -14.45
C GLN A 212 10.11 -16.58 -13.01
N ILE A 213 9.07 -15.90 -12.57
CA ILE A 213 8.51 -16.09 -11.23
C ILE A 213 7.88 -17.47 -11.11
N GLU A 214 7.16 -17.92 -12.13
CA GLU A 214 6.55 -19.26 -12.17
C GLU A 214 7.62 -20.34 -12.12
N ALA A 215 8.69 -20.22 -12.90
CA ALA A 215 9.82 -21.16 -12.87
C ALA A 215 10.49 -21.23 -11.48
N VAL A 216 10.67 -20.08 -10.80
CA VAL A 216 11.23 -20.07 -9.44
C VAL A 216 10.27 -20.74 -8.44
N LYS A 217 8.96 -20.54 -8.57
CA LYS A 217 7.94 -21.20 -7.73
C LYS A 217 7.96 -22.72 -7.93
N GLU A 218 8.05 -23.19 -9.15
CA GLU A 218 8.15 -24.63 -9.46
C GLU A 218 9.40 -25.26 -8.84
N ILE A 219 10.57 -24.60 -8.98
CA ILE A 219 11.81 -25.03 -8.36
C ILE A 219 11.69 -25.08 -6.84
N TRP A 220 11.14 -24.03 -6.25
CA TRP A 220 10.90 -23.95 -4.80
C TRP A 220 9.99 -25.08 -4.29
N ASN A 221 8.87 -25.32 -4.97
CA ASN A 221 7.97 -26.40 -4.62
C ASN A 221 8.64 -27.77 -4.76
N TYR A 222 9.41 -27.98 -5.82
CA TYR A 222 10.20 -29.20 -6.02
C TYR A 222 11.17 -29.40 -4.85
N MET A 223 11.91 -28.38 -4.49
CA MET A 223 12.87 -28.46 -3.38
C MET A 223 12.20 -28.83 -2.06
N ILE A 224 11.07 -28.18 -1.71
CA ILE A 224 10.35 -28.46 -0.46
C ILE A 224 9.79 -29.90 -0.43
N THR A 225 9.27 -30.37 -1.56
CA THR A 225 8.68 -31.72 -1.64
C THR A 225 9.72 -32.84 -1.67
N HIS A 226 11.02 -32.53 -1.94
CA HIS A 226 12.12 -33.50 -2.05
C HIS A 226 13.24 -33.27 -1.03
N LEU A 227 12.95 -32.54 0.07
CA LEU A 227 13.93 -32.27 1.12
C LEU A 227 14.44 -33.53 1.84
N ASP A 228 13.67 -34.62 1.80
CA ASP A 228 13.98 -35.89 2.47
C ASP A 228 14.63 -36.93 1.50
N GLU A 229 14.88 -36.56 0.25
CA GLU A 229 15.58 -37.42 -0.70
C GLU A 229 17.07 -37.11 -0.67
N GLU A 230 17.91 -38.12 -0.24
CA GLU A 230 19.37 -38.06 -0.29
C GLU A 230 19.92 -38.26 -1.74
#